data_393b7fb4dd39c9f44fcba378e2b09fc2
#
_entry.id   393b7fb4dd39c9f44fcba378e2b09fc2
#
_cell.length_a   1.000
_cell.length_b   1.000
_cell.length_c   1.000
_cell.angle_alpha   90.00
_cell.angle_beta   90.00
_cell.angle_gamma   90.00
#
_symmetry.space_group_name_H-M   'P 1'
#
loop_
_entity.id
_entity.type
_entity.pdbx_description
1 polymer ?
#
loop_
_entity_poly.entity_id
_entity_poly.type
_entity_poly.pdbx_seq_one_letter_code
_entity_poly.pdbx_strand_id
1 'polypeptide(L)'
;MKQCTGLFLTLFMQRMLRIDDVIFSLDIIEKKFRCNLVRCQGLCCRYGDSGAVLTAAEGQILQEIWPVVKPFLRKEGIEVIEKVGTSVVDSDNDRVTPLIDNKECAYTIIEKNIFKCGIEKAWEEGKILFQKPLSCHLFPAKIKHFSGFTAVNYQELAICKSALSEGKAKGTFLYQFLKEPLTRAFGEKIYEELCIAAEEIKKNRNY
;
A
#
# COMPACT_ATOMS: atom_id res chain seq x y z
N MET A 1 12.70 -42.48 7.67
CA MET A 1 11.99 -41.35 6.96
C MET A 1 11.44 -40.33 7.96
N LYS A 2 12.27 -39.58 8.66
CA LYS A 2 11.83 -38.54 9.66
C LYS A 2 12.79 -37.35 9.79
N GLN A 3 13.45 -36.90 8.73
CA GLN A 3 14.38 -35.77 8.82
C GLN A 3 14.15 -34.64 7.79
N CYS A 4 13.17 -34.76 6.86
CA CYS A 4 12.97 -33.70 5.85
C CYS A 4 11.95 -32.60 6.21
N THR A 5 11.10 -32.81 7.23
CA THR A 5 10.05 -31.84 7.59
C THR A 5 10.57 -30.67 8.44
N GLY A 6 11.63 -30.88 9.24
CA GLY A 6 12.20 -29.84 10.09
C GLY A 6 12.98 -28.77 9.30
N LEU A 7 13.68 -29.17 8.23
CA LEU A 7 14.51 -28.25 7.43
C LEU A 7 13.66 -27.29 6.57
N PHE A 8 12.53 -27.75 6.08
CA PHE A 8 11.63 -26.92 5.27
C PHE A 8 10.88 -25.88 6.10
N LEU A 9 10.50 -26.22 7.33
CA LEU A 9 9.87 -25.27 8.26
C LEU A 9 10.86 -24.20 8.72
N THR A 10 12.11 -24.56 8.97
CA THR A 10 13.17 -23.63 9.41
C THR A 10 13.55 -22.64 8.30
N LEU A 11 13.55 -23.06 7.02
CA LEU A 11 13.79 -22.16 5.89
C LEU A 11 12.64 -21.14 5.70
N PHE A 12 11.40 -21.52 5.96
CA PHE A 12 10.25 -20.63 5.86
C PHE A 12 10.23 -19.58 6.99
N MET A 13 10.62 -19.95 8.20
CA MET A 13 10.74 -19.03 9.35
C MET A 13 11.89 -18.02 9.19
N GLN A 14 12.90 -18.29 8.37
CA GLN A 14 14.06 -17.39 8.17
C GLN A 14 13.75 -16.19 7.24
N ARG A 15 12.55 -16.06 6.68
CA ARG A 15 12.18 -14.95 5.78
C ARG A 15 11.21 -13.94 6.41
N MET A 16 11.07 -13.93 7.71
CA MET A 16 10.18 -13.03 8.44
C MET A 16 10.93 -12.37 9.60
N LEU A 17 10.65 -11.10 9.82
CA LEU A 17 11.11 -10.31 10.96
C LEU A 17 9.91 -9.95 11.83
N ARG A 18 9.96 -10.31 13.12
CA ARG A 18 8.94 -9.92 14.08
C ARG A 18 9.44 -8.75 14.92
N ILE A 19 8.63 -7.71 15.05
CA ILE A 19 8.81 -6.56 15.92
C ILE A 19 7.50 -6.38 16.67
N ASP A 20 7.51 -6.57 17.98
CA ASP A 20 6.33 -6.60 18.84
C ASP A 20 5.23 -7.57 18.28
N ASP A 21 4.08 -7.05 17.89
CA ASP A 21 2.96 -7.78 17.28
C ASP A 21 2.92 -7.64 15.75
N VAL A 22 3.94 -7.03 15.13
CA VAL A 22 4.03 -6.88 13.67
C VAL A 22 5.05 -7.83 13.08
N ILE A 23 4.67 -8.57 12.05
CA ILE A 23 5.53 -9.49 11.31
C ILE A 23 5.73 -8.98 9.89
N PHE A 24 6.96 -8.61 9.56
CA PHE A 24 7.37 -8.15 8.23
C PHE A 24 7.96 -9.28 7.41
N SER A 25 7.57 -9.44 6.15
CA SER A 25 8.35 -10.25 5.22
C SER A 25 9.70 -9.60 4.97
N LEU A 26 10.78 -10.38 4.84
CA LEU A 26 12.11 -9.83 4.56
C LEU A 26 12.18 -9.05 3.24
N ASP A 27 11.27 -9.32 2.31
CA ASP A 27 11.16 -8.54 1.07
C ASP A 27 10.92 -7.04 1.33
N ILE A 28 10.25 -6.68 2.43
CA ILE A 28 10.09 -5.27 2.85
C ILE A 28 11.45 -4.61 3.10
N ILE A 29 12.41 -5.36 3.62
CA ILE A 29 13.76 -4.88 3.97
C ILE A 29 14.74 -5.01 2.81
N GLU A 30 14.65 -6.10 2.05
CA GLU A 30 15.66 -6.50 1.06
C GLU A 30 15.39 -5.95 -0.34
N LYS A 31 14.11 -5.76 -0.73
CA LYS A 31 13.77 -5.27 -2.07
C LYS A 31 14.12 -3.79 -2.21
N LYS A 32 14.81 -3.46 -3.29
CA LYS A 32 15.01 -2.07 -3.70
C LYS A 32 13.81 -1.62 -4.52
N PHE A 33 13.18 -0.55 -4.08
CA PHE A 33 11.93 -0.07 -4.67
C PHE A 33 11.83 1.45 -4.57
N ARG A 34 11.46 2.09 -5.65
CA ARG A 34 11.08 3.51 -5.68
C ARG A 34 10.08 3.74 -6.80
N CYS A 35 8.88 4.20 -6.45
CA CYS A 35 7.86 4.47 -7.45
C CYS A 35 8.33 5.56 -8.44
N ASN A 36 8.10 5.30 -9.74
CA ASN A 36 8.36 6.25 -10.82
C ASN A 36 7.08 6.42 -11.64
N LEU A 37 6.29 7.42 -11.28
CA LEU A 37 4.98 7.69 -11.90
C LEU A 37 5.06 7.97 -13.40
N VAL A 38 6.16 8.57 -13.86
CA VAL A 38 6.35 8.82 -15.30
C VAL A 38 6.42 7.51 -16.09
N ARG A 39 7.05 6.48 -15.52
CA ARG A 39 7.17 5.16 -16.16
C ARG A 39 5.96 4.27 -15.95
N CYS A 40 5.39 4.23 -14.74
CA CYS A 40 4.26 3.35 -14.43
C CYS A 40 2.90 4.00 -14.71
N GLN A 41 2.87 5.32 -14.93
CA GLN A 41 1.65 6.10 -15.21
C GLN A 41 0.52 5.92 -14.17
N GLY A 42 0.86 5.54 -12.92
CA GLY A 42 -0.14 5.35 -11.86
C GLY A 42 -1.01 4.10 -12.05
N LEU A 43 -0.47 3.02 -12.61
CA LEU A 43 -1.23 1.81 -12.92
C LEU A 43 -1.91 1.17 -11.69
N CYS A 44 -1.43 1.40 -10.46
CA CYS A 44 -2.10 0.96 -9.23
C CYS A 44 -3.48 1.61 -9.01
N CYS A 45 -3.71 2.84 -9.52
CA CYS A 45 -5.02 3.48 -9.50
C CYS A 45 -5.90 3.02 -10.67
N ARG A 46 -5.29 2.64 -11.81
CA ARG A 46 -5.98 2.19 -13.02
C ARG A 46 -6.44 0.74 -12.97
N TYR A 47 -5.64 -0.13 -12.35
CA TYR A 47 -5.94 -1.58 -12.25
C TYR A 47 -6.13 -1.94 -10.77
N GLY A 48 -7.23 -1.45 -10.21
CA GLY A 48 -7.52 -1.52 -8.78
C GLY A 48 -8.14 -2.83 -8.33
N ASP A 49 -8.02 -3.92 -9.07
CA ASP A 49 -8.53 -5.25 -8.72
C ASP A 49 -9.93 -5.23 -8.06
N SER A 50 -10.03 -5.22 -6.73
CA SER A 50 -11.30 -5.07 -6.00
C SER A 50 -11.53 -3.66 -5.40
N GLY A 51 -10.61 -2.71 -5.60
CA GLY A 51 -10.59 -1.41 -4.95
C GLY A 51 -9.58 -1.33 -3.81
N ALA A 52 -9.40 -0.14 -3.24
CA ALA A 52 -8.51 0.05 -2.09
C ALA A 52 -9.22 -0.37 -0.81
N VAL A 53 -8.64 -1.32 -0.07
CA VAL A 53 -9.17 -1.76 1.23
C VAL A 53 -9.15 -0.60 2.23
N LEU A 54 -10.25 -0.43 2.95
CA LEU A 54 -10.50 0.65 3.90
C LEU A 54 -10.78 0.09 5.28
N THR A 55 -10.27 0.73 6.30
CA THR A 55 -10.77 0.53 7.66
C THR A 55 -12.17 1.14 7.81
N ALA A 56 -12.92 0.76 8.86
CA ALA A 56 -14.22 1.36 9.15
C ALA A 56 -14.10 2.90 9.32
N ALA A 57 -13.05 3.36 10.01
CA ALA A 57 -12.78 4.78 10.19
C ALA A 57 -12.49 5.49 8.86
N GLU A 58 -11.72 4.89 7.97
CA GLU A 58 -11.45 5.46 6.64
C GLU A 58 -12.72 5.55 5.79
N GLY A 59 -13.61 4.55 5.90
CA GLY A 59 -14.91 4.59 5.24
C GLY A 59 -15.78 5.77 5.71
N GLN A 60 -15.77 6.09 7.01
CA GLN A 60 -16.45 7.27 7.57
C GLN A 60 -15.80 8.58 7.09
N ILE A 61 -14.48 8.66 7.14
CA ILE A 61 -13.74 9.82 6.64
C ILE A 61 -14.09 10.10 5.16
N LEU A 62 -14.15 9.07 4.31
CA LEU A 62 -14.53 9.26 2.90
C LEU A 62 -15.93 9.83 2.72
N GLN A 63 -16.89 9.51 3.60
CA GLN A 63 -18.22 10.10 3.59
C GLN A 63 -18.16 11.60 3.98
N GLU A 64 -17.40 11.92 5.02
CA GLU A 64 -17.28 13.30 5.53
C GLU A 64 -16.59 14.23 4.52
N ILE A 65 -15.50 13.75 3.88
CA ILE A 65 -14.73 14.55 2.93
C ILE A 65 -15.32 14.56 1.51
N TRP A 66 -16.35 13.75 1.23
CA TRP A 66 -16.95 13.63 -0.10
C TRP A 66 -17.30 14.95 -0.77
N PRO A 67 -17.98 15.90 -0.10
CA PRO A 67 -18.32 17.18 -0.73
C PRO A 67 -17.09 17.99 -1.17
N VAL A 68 -15.97 17.82 -0.46
CA VAL A 68 -14.71 18.54 -0.74
C VAL A 68 -13.90 17.85 -1.82
N VAL A 69 -13.92 16.51 -1.87
CA VAL A 69 -13.17 15.70 -2.84
C VAL A 69 -13.87 15.66 -4.20
N LYS A 70 -15.20 15.67 -4.23
CA LYS A 70 -16.02 15.59 -5.45
C LYS A 70 -15.55 16.52 -6.58
N PRO A 71 -15.26 17.83 -6.36
CA PRO A 71 -14.83 18.74 -7.43
C PRO A 71 -13.50 18.37 -8.10
N PHE A 72 -12.69 17.55 -7.46
CA PHE A 72 -11.41 17.08 -8.02
C PHE A 72 -11.57 15.88 -8.96
N LEU A 73 -12.70 15.17 -8.87
CA LEU A 73 -12.87 13.89 -9.55
C LEU A 73 -13.40 14.04 -10.96
N ARG A 74 -13.17 13.01 -11.76
CA ARG A 74 -13.75 12.89 -13.10
C ARG A 74 -15.24 12.54 -12.99
N LYS A 75 -15.99 12.91 -14.01
CA LYS A 75 -17.45 12.70 -14.08
C LYS A 75 -17.82 11.24 -13.83
N GLU A 76 -17.12 10.30 -14.46
CA GLU A 76 -17.37 8.85 -14.34
C GLU A 76 -17.20 8.35 -12.88
N GLY A 77 -16.17 8.85 -12.19
CA GLY A 77 -15.94 8.53 -10.79
C GLY A 77 -17.03 9.10 -9.88
N ILE A 78 -17.47 10.33 -10.14
CA ILE A 78 -18.56 10.97 -9.41
C ILE A 78 -19.86 10.17 -9.58
N GLU A 79 -20.23 9.81 -10.81
CA GLU A 79 -21.45 9.05 -11.11
C GLU A 79 -21.47 7.70 -10.39
N VAL A 80 -20.34 7.00 -10.35
CA VAL A 80 -20.21 5.73 -9.62
C VAL A 80 -20.40 5.97 -8.12
N ILE A 81 -19.68 6.93 -7.53
CA ILE A 81 -19.75 7.18 -6.08
C ILE A 81 -21.15 7.65 -5.67
N GLU A 82 -21.82 8.47 -6.46
CA GLU A 82 -23.21 8.89 -6.19
C GLU A 82 -24.21 7.73 -6.26
N LYS A 83 -23.93 6.73 -7.10
CA LYS A 83 -24.79 5.54 -7.25
C LYS A 83 -24.60 4.51 -6.16
N VAL A 84 -23.35 4.21 -5.77
CA VAL A 84 -23.04 3.07 -4.87
C VAL A 84 -22.50 3.49 -3.51
N GLY A 85 -22.22 4.79 -3.30
CA GLY A 85 -21.61 5.33 -2.08
C GLY A 85 -20.10 5.53 -2.19
N THR A 86 -19.54 6.20 -1.18
CA THR A 86 -18.10 6.51 -1.08
C THR A 86 -17.21 5.29 -0.82
N SER A 87 -17.82 4.18 -0.39
CA SER A 87 -17.19 2.87 -0.23
C SER A 87 -18.22 1.77 -0.42
N VAL A 88 -17.79 0.59 -0.82
CA VAL A 88 -18.62 -0.62 -1.01
C VAL A 88 -18.02 -1.78 -0.23
N VAL A 89 -18.78 -2.88 -0.10
CA VAL A 89 -18.27 -4.15 0.43
C VAL A 89 -18.04 -5.08 -0.76
N ASP A 90 -16.86 -5.67 -0.86
CA ASP A 90 -16.51 -6.60 -1.93
C ASP A 90 -16.91 -8.05 -1.61
N SER A 91 -16.52 -8.99 -2.50
CA SER A 91 -16.82 -10.41 -2.34
C SER A 91 -16.13 -11.08 -1.15
N ASP A 92 -15.03 -10.51 -0.70
CA ASP A 92 -14.24 -10.99 0.44
C ASP A 92 -14.74 -10.39 1.77
N ASN A 93 -15.85 -9.63 1.71
CA ASN A 93 -16.43 -8.88 2.82
C ASN A 93 -15.53 -7.76 3.36
N ASP A 94 -14.60 -7.29 2.55
CA ASP A 94 -13.79 -6.12 2.84
C ASP A 94 -14.48 -4.83 2.38
N ARG A 95 -14.37 -3.77 3.19
CA ARG A 95 -14.77 -2.42 2.75
C ARG A 95 -13.71 -1.88 1.81
N VAL A 96 -14.11 -1.45 0.62
CA VAL A 96 -13.20 -0.99 -0.44
C VAL A 96 -13.71 0.29 -1.12
N THR A 97 -12.83 0.98 -1.83
CA THR A 97 -13.24 2.08 -2.73
C THR A 97 -13.98 1.52 -3.94
N PRO A 98 -15.06 2.18 -4.43
CA PRO A 98 -15.76 1.73 -5.62
C PRO A 98 -14.90 1.83 -6.88
N LEU A 99 -15.23 1.02 -7.89
CA LEU A 99 -14.54 0.94 -9.16
C LEU A 99 -15.43 1.40 -10.32
N ILE A 100 -14.85 2.09 -11.30
CA ILE A 100 -15.47 2.37 -12.58
C ILE A 100 -15.31 1.11 -13.46
N ASP A 101 -16.41 0.54 -13.91
CA ASP A 101 -16.46 -0.65 -14.79
C ASP A 101 -15.60 -1.83 -14.27
N ASN A 102 -15.54 -2.03 -12.94
CA ASN A 102 -14.71 -3.04 -12.28
C ASN A 102 -13.21 -2.98 -12.65
N LYS A 103 -12.70 -1.80 -12.96
CA LYS A 103 -11.29 -1.61 -13.39
C LYS A 103 -10.56 -0.57 -12.57
N GLU A 104 -10.84 0.70 -12.78
CA GLU A 104 -10.12 1.78 -12.12
C GLU A 104 -10.87 2.30 -10.89
N CYS A 105 -10.12 2.74 -9.88
CA CYS A 105 -10.70 3.33 -8.68
C CYS A 105 -11.53 4.58 -9.05
N ALA A 106 -12.74 4.71 -8.47
CA ALA A 106 -13.62 5.85 -8.73
C ALA A 106 -13.04 7.21 -8.26
N TYR A 107 -12.08 7.19 -7.34
CA TYR A 107 -11.34 8.37 -6.89
C TYR A 107 -10.16 8.75 -7.80
N THR A 108 -10.01 8.10 -8.97
CA THR A 108 -8.89 8.36 -9.88
C THR A 108 -9.11 9.61 -10.70
N ILE A 109 -8.07 10.43 -10.80
CA ILE A 109 -7.94 11.56 -11.72
C ILE A 109 -6.84 11.30 -12.74
N ILE A 110 -6.82 12.03 -13.83
CA ILE A 110 -5.79 11.91 -14.86
C ILE A 110 -5.12 13.27 -15.05
N GLU A 111 -3.83 13.36 -14.76
CA GLU A 111 -3.02 14.53 -15.00
C GLU A 111 -1.84 14.17 -15.90
N LYS A 112 -1.71 14.80 -17.05
CA LYS A 112 -0.61 14.56 -18.02
C LYS A 112 -0.44 13.06 -18.37
N ASN A 113 -1.54 12.37 -18.59
CA ASN A 113 -1.60 10.92 -18.85
C ASN A 113 -1.12 10.03 -17.69
N ILE A 114 -1.08 10.55 -16.47
CA ILE A 114 -0.76 9.81 -15.26
C ILE A 114 -2.03 9.69 -14.42
N PHE A 115 -2.36 8.46 -14.02
CA PHE A 115 -3.44 8.19 -13.08
C PHE A 115 -2.99 8.55 -11.65
N LYS A 116 -3.78 9.35 -10.96
CA LYS A 116 -3.50 9.82 -9.60
C LYS A 116 -4.75 9.71 -8.73
N CYS A 117 -4.57 9.86 -7.43
CA CYS A 117 -5.66 9.86 -6.47
C CYS A 117 -6.22 11.29 -6.31
N GLY A 118 -7.53 11.48 -6.54
CA GLY A 118 -8.20 12.76 -6.33
C GLY A 118 -8.31 13.14 -4.85
N ILE A 119 -8.35 12.14 -3.94
CA ILE A 119 -8.27 12.38 -2.49
C ILE A 119 -6.90 12.99 -2.15
N GLU A 120 -5.81 12.37 -2.62
CA GLU A 120 -4.46 12.88 -2.40
C GLU A 120 -4.27 14.28 -3.01
N LYS A 121 -4.88 14.54 -4.17
CA LYS A 121 -4.88 15.87 -4.79
C LYS A 121 -5.55 16.94 -3.91
N ALA A 122 -6.71 16.62 -3.34
CA ALA A 122 -7.39 17.51 -2.40
C ALA A 122 -6.56 17.75 -1.12
N TRP A 123 -5.84 16.74 -0.65
CA TRP A 123 -4.92 16.88 0.47
C TRP A 123 -3.69 17.74 0.12
N GLU A 124 -3.06 17.52 -1.04
CA GLU A 124 -1.94 18.34 -1.54
C GLU A 124 -2.31 19.83 -1.63
N GLU A 125 -3.57 20.13 -1.95
CA GLU A 125 -4.10 21.50 -1.97
C GLU A 125 -4.57 22.02 -0.60
N GLY A 126 -4.35 21.26 0.47
CA GLY A 126 -4.70 21.66 1.84
C GLY A 126 -6.21 21.74 2.10
N LYS A 127 -7.04 21.09 1.28
CA LYS A 127 -8.51 21.12 1.42
C LYS A 127 -9.02 20.12 2.45
N ILE A 128 -8.27 19.05 2.71
CA ILE A 128 -8.59 17.99 3.67
C ILE A 128 -7.32 17.54 4.40
N LEU A 129 -7.49 16.92 5.58
CA LEU A 129 -6.36 16.38 6.36
C LEU A 129 -6.05 14.92 6.02
N PHE A 130 -6.98 14.21 5.40
CA PHE A 130 -6.83 12.81 5.03
C PHE A 130 -6.10 12.67 3.69
N GLN A 131 -4.86 12.20 3.74
CA GLN A 131 -4.02 12.09 2.54
C GLN A 131 -4.60 11.12 1.51
N LYS A 132 -4.80 9.86 1.91
CA LYS A 132 -5.38 8.76 1.10
C LYS A 132 -5.57 7.51 1.97
N PRO A 133 -6.30 6.48 1.50
CA PRO A 133 -6.39 5.19 2.19
C PRO A 133 -5.01 4.61 2.50
N LEU A 134 -4.87 4.02 3.69
CA LEU A 134 -3.60 3.46 4.14
C LEU A 134 -3.11 2.34 3.22
N SER A 135 -4.02 1.52 2.70
CA SER A 135 -3.70 0.47 1.74
C SER A 135 -3.05 1.00 0.45
N CYS A 136 -3.53 2.16 -0.05
CA CYS A 136 -2.90 2.86 -1.18
C CYS A 136 -1.56 3.49 -0.81
N HIS A 137 -1.43 4.03 0.41
CA HIS A 137 -0.20 4.68 0.87
C HIS A 137 0.92 3.66 1.08
N LEU A 138 0.57 2.46 1.57
CA LEU A 138 1.51 1.35 1.77
C LEU A 138 1.85 0.59 0.48
N PHE A 139 1.10 0.80 -0.61
CA PHE A 139 1.33 0.03 -1.84
C PHE A 139 2.80 0.15 -2.33
N PRO A 140 3.47 -0.96 -2.63
CA PRO A 140 2.97 -2.32 -2.87
C PRO A 140 3.05 -3.27 -1.65
N ALA A 141 3.20 -2.76 -0.43
CA ALA A 141 3.04 -3.59 0.76
C ALA A 141 1.55 -3.77 1.11
N LYS A 142 1.20 -4.96 1.60
CA LYS A 142 -0.16 -5.30 2.05
C LYS A 142 -0.13 -5.68 3.53
N ILE A 143 -1.05 -5.11 4.27
CA ILE A 143 -1.31 -5.48 5.68
C ILE A 143 -2.40 -6.55 5.73
N LYS A 144 -2.21 -7.55 6.60
CA LYS A 144 -3.24 -8.50 6.98
C LYS A 144 -3.25 -8.69 8.49
N HIS A 145 -4.39 -8.44 9.10
CA HIS A 145 -4.58 -8.62 10.54
C HIS A 145 -4.98 -10.06 10.86
N PHE A 146 -4.34 -10.62 11.88
CA PHE A 146 -4.63 -11.93 12.46
C PHE A 146 -4.88 -11.80 13.95
N SER A 147 -5.43 -12.84 14.58
CA SER A 147 -5.53 -12.89 16.02
C SER A 147 -4.12 -12.93 16.63
N GLY A 148 -3.71 -11.86 17.30
CA GLY A 148 -2.42 -11.76 18.01
C GLY A 148 -1.24 -11.22 17.20
N PHE A 149 -1.37 -10.91 15.91
CA PHE A 149 -0.32 -10.25 15.14
C PHE A 149 -0.85 -9.61 13.84
N THR A 150 -0.06 -8.70 13.31
CA THR A 150 -0.30 -8.07 12.00
C THR A 150 0.83 -8.44 11.04
N ALA A 151 0.50 -8.97 9.88
CA ALA A 151 1.48 -9.30 8.83
C ALA A 151 1.60 -8.17 7.82
N VAL A 152 2.84 -7.82 7.45
CA VAL A 152 3.17 -6.84 6.40
C VAL A 152 3.99 -7.54 5.32
N ASN A 153 3.40 -7.69 4.14
CA ASN A 153 4.00 -8.43 3.04
C ASN A 153 4.19 -7.54 1.80
N TYR A 154 5.29 -7.73 1.11
CA TYR A 154 5.49 -7.17 -0.23
C TYR A 154 4.69 -7.97 -1.26
N GLN A 155 3.96 -7.26 -2.12
CA GLN A 155 3.31 -7.87 -3.29
C GLN A 155 4.16 -7.62 -4.54
N GLU A 156 4.65 -8.69 -5.15
CA GLU A 156 5.34 -8.60 -6.43
C GLU A 156 4.33 -8.50 -7.57
N LEU A 157 4.20 -7.30 -8.12
CA LEU A 157 3.23 -6.97 -9.15
C LEU A 157 3.93 -6.53 -10.44
N ALA A 158 3.50 -7.06 -11.58
CA ALA A 158 4.05 -6.73 -12.89
C ALA A 158 3.99 -5.22 -13.19
N ILE A 159 2.94 -4.53 -12.72
CA ILE A 159 2.78 -3.09 -12.86
C ILE A 159 3.86 -2.27 -12.14
N CYS A 160 4.54 -2.86 -11.15
CA CYS A 160 5.61 -2.22 -10.36
C CYS A 160 7.02 -2.53 -10.86
N LYS A 161 7.19 -3.23 -11.99
CA LYS A 161 8.52 -3.61 -12.51
C LYS A 161 9.46 -2.42 -12.71
N SER A 162 8.94 -1.29 -13.17
CA SER A 162 9.73 -0.05 -13.31
C SER A 162 10.21 0.52 -11.97
N ALA A 163 9.43 0.34 -10.91
CA ALA A 163 9.80 0.81 -9.56
C ALA A 163 10.95 -0.01 -8.95
N LEU A 164 11.04 -1.32 -9.25
CA LEU A 164 12.18 -2.14 -8.85
C LEU A 164 13.47 -1.67 -9.52
N SER A 165 13.40 -1.37 -10.83
CA SER A 165 14.56 -0.83 -11.58
C SER A 165 15.00 0.54 -11.04
N GLU A 166 14.05 1.43 -10.75
CA GLU A 166 14.32 2.75 -10.17
C GLU A 166 14.91 2.63 -8.76
N GLY A 167 14.36 1.75 -7.91
CA GLY A 167 14.87 1.49 -6.58
C GLY A 167 16.31 0.96 -6.59
N LYS A 168 16.65 0.09 -7.54
CA LYS A 168 18.03 -0.39 -7.76
C LYS A 168 18.96 0.76 -8.16
N ALA A 169 18.54 1.58 -9.13
CA ALA A 169 19.34 2.71 -9.62
C ALA A 169 19.59 3.77 -8.54
N LYS A 170 18.62 4.00 -7.66
CA LYS A 170 18.72 4.99 -6.57
C LYS A 170 19.21 4.41 -5.24
N GLY A 171 19.42 3.09 -5.15
CA GLY A 171 19.81 2.43 -3.91
C GLY A 171 18.76 2.45 -2.81
N THR A 172 17.47 2.77 -3.13
CA THR A 172 16.40 2.95 -2.14
C THR A 172 15.75 1.60 -1.85
N PHE A 173 15.70 1.20 -0.57
CA PHE A 173 14.99 0.00 -0.14
C PHE A 173 13.48 0.29 0.07
N LEU A 174 12.67 -0.77 -0.02
CA LEU A 174 11.21 -0.64 0.07
C LEU A 174 10.78 -0.05 1.42
N TYR A 175 11.32 -0.50 2.55
CA TYR A 175 11.00 0.07 3.87
C TYR A 175 11.35 1.56 3.98
N GLN A 176 12.41 2.02 3.30
CA GLN A 176 12.79 3.44 3.26
C GLN A 176 11.81 4.25 2.40
N PHE A 177 11.40 3.68 1.25
CA PHE A 177 10.37 4.28 0.39
C PHE A 177 9.03 4.40 1.13
N LEU A 178 8.70 3.41 1.95
CA LEU A 178 7.46 3.34 2.72
C LEU A 178 7.56 3.94 4.14
N LYS A 179 8.57 4.78 4.42
CA LYS A 179 8.74 5.38 5.76
C LYS A 179 7.44 5.98 6.30
N GLU A 180 6.86 6.92 5.57
CA GLU A 180 5.66 7.63 6.02
C GLU A 180 4.46 6.72 6.28
N PRO A 181 4.05 5.82 5.35
CA PRO A 181 2.92 4.96 5.60
C PRO A 181 3.18 3.88 6.65
N LEU A 182 4.41 3.39 6.82
CA LEU A 182 4.75 2.47 7.90
C LEU A 182 4.70 3.17 9.26
N THR A 183 5.23 4.39 9.36
CA THR A 183 5.11 5.21 10.59
C THR A 183 3.65 5.54 10.89
N ARG A 184 2.84 5.88 9.88
CA ARG A 184 1.40 6.11 10.03
C ARG A 184 0.67 4.87 10.53
N ALA A 185 1.04 3.68 10.05
CA ALA A 185 0.38 2.42 10.41
C ALA A 185 0.76 1.89 11.78
N PHE A 186 2.05 1.99 12.16
CA PHE A 186 2.61 1.25 13.30
C PHE A 186 3.30 2.15 14.33
N GLY A 187 3.44 3.45 14.06
CA GLY A 187 4.15 4.39 14.91
C GLY A 187 5.65 4.44 14.65
N GLU A 188 6.27 5.53 15.15
CA GLU A 188 7.71 5.81 14.96
C GLU A 188 8.59 4.70 15.54
N LYS A 189 8.27 4.19 16.75
CA LYS A 189 9.04 3.15 17.44
C LYS A 189 9.23 1.89 16.58
N ILE A 190 8.14 1.35 16.04
CA ILE A 190 8.22 0.12 15.21
C ILE A 190 9.01 0.38 13.93
N TYR A 191 8.86 1.57 13.32
CA TYR A 191 9.65 1.93 12.15
C TYR A 191 11.15 2.05 12.46
N GLU A 192 11.54 2.64 13.59
CA GLU A 192 12.95 2.72 14.03
C GLU A 192 13.55 1.34 14.28
N GLU A 193 12.82 0.45 14.97
CA GLU A 193 13.25 -0.94 15.18
C GLU A 193 13.40 -1.71 13.87
N LEU A 194 12.48 -1.47 12.89
CA LEU A 194 12.60 -2.02 11.54
C LEU A 194 13.88 -1.54 10.84
N CYS A 195 14.23 -0.26 10.98
CA CYS A 195 15.48 0.29 10.43
C CYS A 195 16.72 -0.35 11.04
N ILE A 196 16.75 -0.51 12.37
CA ILE A 196 17.88 -1.15 13.10
C ILE A 196 18.05 -2.59 12.59
N ALA A 197 16.97 -3.38 12.59
CA ALA A 197 16.99 -4.75 12.12
C ALA A 197 17.42 -4.86 10.64
N ALA A 198 16.98 -3.95 9.80
CA ALA A 198 17.37 -3.90 8.39
C ALA A 198 18.89 -3.70 8.23
N GLU A 199 19.49 -2.80 9.01
CA GLU A 199 20.94 -2.56 8.96
C GLU A 199 21.74 -3.77 9.49
N GLU A 200 21.28 -4.44 10.53
CA GLU A 200 21.94 -5.66 11.04
C GLU A 200 21.86 -6.81 10.03
N ILE A 201 20.71 -7.02 9.39
CA ILE A 201 20.54 -8.07 8.37
C ILE A 201 21.45 -7.81 7.18
N LYS A 202 21.59 -6.54 6.75
CA LYS A 202 22.50 -6.16 5.65
C LYS A 202 23.96 -6.45 6.00
N LYS A 203 24.41 -6.09 7.21
CA LYS A 203 25.79 -6.36 7.68
C LYS A 203 26.11 -7.84 7.66
N ASN A 204 25.16 -8.67 8.14
CA ASN A 204 25.37 -10.13 8.27
C ASN A 204 25.30 -10.87 6.91
N ARG A 205 24.75 -10.26 5.86
CA ARG A 205 24.63 -10.88 4.53
C ARG A 205 25.62 -10.32 3.49
N ASN A 206 26.56 -9.44 3.88
CA ASN A 206 27.57 -8.85 2.99
C ASN A 206 26.97 -8.22 1.70
N TYR A 207 25.88 -7.45 1.82
CA TYR A 207 25.30 -6.68 0.74
C TYR A 207 26.05 -5.36 0.52
#